data_8cdf5fa8bbf889c105cc93c11ed99307
#
_entry.id   8cdf5fa8bbf889c105cc93c11ed99307
#
_cell.length_a   1.000
_cell.length_b   1.000
_cell.length_c   1.000
_cell.angle_alpha   90.00
_cell.angle_beta   90.00
_cell.angle_gamma   90.00
#
_symmetry.space_group_name_H-M   'P 1'
#
loop_
_entity.id
_entity.type
_entity.pdbx_description
1 polymer ?
#
loop_
_entity_poly.entity_id
_entity_poly.type
_entity_poly.pdbx_seq_one_letter_code
_entity_poly.pdbx_strand_id
1 'polypeptide(L)'
;MYYYEQDSERNWLGPDNLKKITICIIIAILVLMFKKMNIPIFKAALTKIEYYVCDYNYDFQDIVEVVKNVSQAPEKIPVLSQNRKLLPMPVQGNISSEFGQRLHPILKQQQHHNGIDIVEKEGTPVKTVLDGVVELVGYDKEFGNMVRIRHGNGLTTVYAHLKDVYVREQETVKQGFIIGTVGNTGLSETAHLHFEIWKDGKAEDPRKWLDTSDGARRT
;
A
#
# COMPACT_ATOMS: atom_id res chain seq x y z
N MET A 1 5.68 -62.04 18.19
CA MET A 1 6.69 -61.36 19.01
C MET A 1 6.70 -59.90 18.53
N TYR A 2 5.88 -59.07 19.14
CA TYR A 2 5.73 -57.63 18.75
C TYR A 2 6.67 -56.81 19.63
N TYR A 3 7.63 -56.12 19.01
CA TYR A 3 8.45 -55.11 19.68
C TYR A 3 7.64 -53.83 19.79
N TYR A 4 7.33 -53.42 21.01
CA TYR A 4 6.89 -52.07 21.34
C TYR A 4 8.12 -51.17 21.30
N GLU A 5 8.19 -50.29 20.33
CA GLU A 5 9.11 -49.16 20.33
C GLU A 5 8.63 -48.16 21.38
N GLN A 6 9.42 -47.99 22.43
CA GLN A 6 9.21 -46.95 23.44
C GLN A 6 9.46 -45.57 22.78
N ASP A 7 8.37 -44.86 22.51
CA ASP A 7 8.45 -43.42 22.23
C ASP A 7 9.12 -42.73 23.43
N SER A 8 10.36 -42.28 23.23
CA SER A 8 11.07 -41.44 24.17
C SER A 8 10.29 -40.15 24.34
N GLU A 9 9.67 -39.96 25.51
CA GLU A 9 9.08 -38.66 25.92
C GLU A 9 10.08 -37.53 25.61
N ARG A 10 9.80 -36.76 24.61
CA ARG A 10 10.52 -35.54 24.30
C ARG A 10 10.44 -34.62 25.53
N ASN A 11 11.52 -34.56 26.28
CA ASN A 11 11.64 -33.73 27.46
C ASN A 11 11.51 -32.24 27.05
N TRP A 12 10.26 -31.77 26.96
CA TRP A 12 9.89 -30.43 26.51
C TRP A 12 10.51 -29.32 27.37
N LEU A 13 10.89 -29.63 28.63
CA LEU A 13 11.55 -28.79 29.60
C LEU A 13 13.08 -28.97 29.65
N GLY A 14 13.70 -29.44 28.57
CA GLY A 14 15.17 -29.52 28.51
C GLY A 14 15.83 -28.14 28.65
N PRO A 15 17.09 -28.09 29.20
CA PRO A 15 17.77 -26.81 29.52
C PRO A 15 17.89 -25.86 28.33
N ASP A 16 17.96 -26.37 27.11
CA ASP A 16 18.05 -25.56 25.90
C ASP A 16 16.70 -24.96 25.48
N ASN A 17 15.60 -25.66 25.74
CA ASN A 17 14.26 -25.14 25.51
C ASN A 17 13.85 -24.12 26.58
N LEU A 18 14.28 -24.30 27.82
CA LEU A 18 14.14 -23.33 28.91
C LEU A 18 14.84 -22.02 28.58
N LYS A 19 16.07 -22.04 28.05
CA LYS A 19 16.79 -20.83 27.59
C LYS A 19 16.03 -20.11 26.48
N LYS A 20 15.50 -20.84 25.49
CA LYS A 20 14.70 -20.26 24.39
C LYS A 20 13.43 -19.59 24.90
N ILE A 21 12.72 -20.26 25.82
CA ILE A 21 11.50 -19.73 26.43
C ILE A 21 11.79 -18.46 27.24
N THR A 22 12.90 -18.45 28.03
CA THR A 22 13.30 -17.27 28.81
C THR A 22 13.66 -16.08 27.91
N ILE A 23 14.35 -16.32 26.80
CA ILE A 23 14.66 -15.28 25.81
C ILE A 23 13.38 -14.73 25.19
N CYS A 24 12.43 -15.58 24.79
CA CYS A 24 11.15 -15.14 24.25
C CYS A 24 10.33 -14.28 25.24
N ILE A 25 10.34 -14.66 26.54
CA ILE A 25 9.67 -13.90 27.60
C ILE A 25 10.33 -12.53 27.79
N ILE A 26 11.67 -12.48 27.80
CA ILE A 26 12.41 -11.21 27.93
C ILE A 26 12.11 -10.29 26.73
N ILE A 27 12.10 -10.81 25.51
CA ILE A 27 11.76 -10.04 24.32
C ILE A 27 10.32 -9.53 24.41
N ALA A 28 9.37 -10.37 24.83
CA ALA A 28 7.97 -9.96 24.99
C ALA A 28 7.81 -8.84 26.04
N ILE A 29 8.52 -8.93 27.17
CA ILE A 29 8.52 -7.90 28.21
C ILE A 29 9.14 -6.59 27.68
N LEU A 30 10.24 -6.66 26.95
CA LEU A 30 10.86 -5.49 26.32
C LEU A 30 9.92 -4.82 25.33
N VAL A 31 9.24 -5.59 24.46
CA VAL A 31 8.25 -5.09 23.52
C VAL A 31 7.09 -4.39 24.25
N LEU A 32 6.60 -4.97 25.34
CA LEU A 32 5.54 -4.37 26.15
C LEU A 32 6.00 -3.09 26.88
N MET A 33 7.22 -3.06 27.41
CA MET A 33 7.80 -1.86 27.99
C MET A 33 7.94 -0.73 26.98
N PHE A 34 8.46 -1.02 25.79
CA PHE A 34 8.61 -0.04 24.71
C PHE A 34 7.24 0.44 24.18
N LYS A 35 6.21 -0.42 24.13
CA LYS A 35 4.85 -0.02 23.78
C LYS A 35 4.28 1.03 24.76
N LYS A 36 4.66 0.95 26.04
CA LYS A 36 4.23 1.90 27.09
C LYS A 36 4.96 3.25 27.01
N MET A 37 6.17 3.29 26.43
CA MET A 37 7.01 4.49 26.37
C MET A 37 6.68 5.47 25.24
N ASN A 38 5.67 5.20 24.42
CA ASN A 38 5.14 6.09 23.36
C ASN A 38 6.22 6.78 22.46
N ILE A 39 7.32 6.09 22.20
CA ILE A 39 8.43 6.60 21.38
C ILE A 39 8.04 6.51 19.90
N PRO A 40 7.99 7.63 19.14
CA PRO A 40 7.53 7.65 17.75
C PRO A 40 8.32 6.74 16.80
N ILE A 41 9.61 6.59 17.05
CA ILE A 41 10.51 5.68 16.30
C ILE A 41 10.08 4.21 16.46
N PHE A 42 9.57 3.83 17.64
CA PHE A 42 9.17 2.46 17.92
C PHE A 42 7.83 2.09 17.24
N LYS A 43 6.90 3.05 17.09
CA LYS A 43 5.68 2.85 16.29
C LYS A 43 6.01 2.56 14.83
N ALA A 44 6.93 3.30 14.25
CA ALA A 44 7.38 3.08 12.86
C ALA A 44 8.09 1.71 12.68
N ALA A 45 8.84 1.25 13.71
CA ALA A 45 9.49 -0.06 13.69
C ALA A 45 8.47 -1.21 13.85
N LEU A 46 7.48 -1.08 14.74
CA LEU A 46 6.43 -2.08 14.92
C LEU A 46 5.58 -2.26 13.65
N THR A 47 5.19 -1.18 13.00
CA THR A 47 4.44 -1.25 11.74
C THR A 47 5.23 -1.96 10.63
N LYS A 48 6.56 -1.77 10.61
CA LYS A 48 7.44 -2.53 9.71
C LYS A 48 7.54 -4.00 10.09
N ILE A 49 7.63 -4.33 11.37
CA ILE A 49 7.72 -5.72 11.86
C ILE A 49 6.39 -6.45 11.62
N GLU A 50 5.23 -5.85 11.87
CA GLU A 50 3.93 -6.44 11.52
C GLU A 50 3.83 -6.73 10.02
N TYR A 51 4.30 -5.83 9.17
CA TYR A 51 4.36 -6.01 7.74
C TYR A 51 5.23 -7.21 7.32
N TYR A 52 6.42 -7.37 7.95
CA TYR A 52 7.35 -8.46 7.61
C TYR A 52 6.98 -9.81 8.24
N VAL A 53 6.34 -9.83 9.41
CA VAL A 53 5.98 -11.08 10.11
C VAL A 53 4.70 -11.70 9.55
N CYS A 54 3.75 -10.91 9.05
CA CYS A 54 2.49 -11.44 8.51
C CYS A 54 2.58 -11.95 7.06
N ASP A 55 3.54 -11.48 6.25
CA ASP A 55 3.56 -11.77 4.81
C ASP A 55 4.70 -12.67 4.31
N TYR A 56 5.72 -13.01 5.16
CA TYR A 56 6.87 -13.78 4.67
C TYR A 56 7.44 -14.76 5.69
N ASN A 57 7.75 -15.97 5.20
CA ASN A 57 8.52 -17.00 5.90
C ASN A 57 10.02 -16.59 5.90
N TYR A 58 10.41 -15.64 6.78
CA TYR A 58 11.79 -15.17 6.85
C TYR A 58 12.70 -16.04 7.70
N ASP A 59 13.94 -16.23 7.22
CA ASP A 59 15.04 -16.77 8.02
C ASP A 59 15.45 -15.73 9.09
N PHE A 60 15.81 -16.21 10.29
CA PHE A 60 16.21 -15.37 11.43
C PHE A 60 17.36 -14.41 11.11
N GLN A 61 18.19 -14.73 10.12
CA GLN A 61 19.32 -13.90 9.65
C GLN A 61 18.84 -12.58 9.02
N ASP A 62 17.72 -12.59 8.28
CA ASP A 62 17.16 -11.41 7.64
C ASP A 62 16.65 -10.41 8.67
N ILE A 63 16.09 -10.91 9.79
CA ILE A 63 15.62 -10.07 10.90
C ILE A 63 16.80 -9.39 11.61
N VAL A 64 17.92 -10.09 11.78
CA VAL A 64 19.13 -9.55 12.41
C VAL A 64 19.75 -8.44 11.56
N GLU A 65 19.75 -8.57 10.23
CA GLU A 65 20.26 -7.55 9.31
C GLU A 65 19.39 -6.28 9.34
N VAL A 66 18.07 -6.42 9.37
CA VAL A 66 17.14 -5.28 9.50
C VAL A 66 17.35 -4.55 10.82
N VAL A 67 17.53 -5.26 11.95
CA VAL A 67 17.79 -4.65 13.27
C VAL A 67 19.14 -3.93 13.31
N LYS A 68 20.19 -4.48 12.68
CA LYS A 68 21.49 -3.81 12.56
C LYS A 68 21.40 -2.51 11.75
N ASN A 69 20.66 -2.51 10.65
CA ASN A 69 20.47 -1.34 9.80
C ASN A 69 19.64 -0.25 10.48
N VAL A 70 18.71 -0.61 11.37
CA VAL A 70 17.93 0.35 12.18
C VAL A 70 18.79 0.98 13.30
N SER A 71 19.73 0.23 13.89
CA SER A 71 20.60 0.74 14.96
C SER A 71 21.69 1.69 14.46
N GLN A 72 21.99 1.71 13.16
CA GLN A 72 22.94 2.62 12.51
C GLN A 72 22.29 3.83 11.84
N ALA A 73 20.97 3.99 11.99
CA ALA A 73 20.28 5.17 11.46
C ALA A 73 20.84 6.43 12.17
N PRO A 74 21.29 7.45 11.43
CA PRO A 74 21.83 8.66 12.01
C PRO A 74 20.77 9.37 12.86
N GLU A 75 21.17 9.85 14.04
CA GLU A 75 20.35 10.54 15.06
C GLU A 75 19.70 11.85 14.56
N LYS A 76 19.98 12.25 13.35
CA LYS A 76 19.29 13.33 12.64
C LYS A 76 18.31 12.71 11.66
N ILE A 77 17.06 12.52 12.13
CA ILE A 77 15.92 12.48 11.20
C ILE A 77 16.01 13.78 10.43
N PRO A 78 16.26 13.76 9.10
CA PRO A 78 16.14 14.98 8.34
C PRO A 78 14.69 15.43 8.57
N VAL A 79 14.50 16.59 9.19
CA VAL A 79 13.24 17.32 9.12
C VAL A 79 12.95 17.33 7.62
N LEU A 80 11.94 16.58 7.19
CA LEU A 80 11.52 16.52 5.80
C LEU A 80 11.23 17.94 5.36
N SER A 81 12.28 18.59 4.85
CA SER A 81 12.15 19.76 4.01
C SER A 81 11.03 19.47 3.02
N GLN A 82 10.08 20.38 2.89
CA GLN A 82 8.85 20.28 2.12
C GLN A 82 9.04 20.10 0.60
N ASN A 83 10.09 19.43 0.16
CA ASN A 83 10.23 18.89 -1.19
C ASN A 83 9.58 17.50 -1.24
N ARG A 84 8.24 17.46 -1.12
CA ARG A 84 7.50 16.28 -1.58
C ARG A 84 7.79 16.14 -3.07
N LYS A 85 8.59 15.15 -3.43
CA LYS A 85 8.71 14.77 -4.83
C LYS A 85 7.30 14.38 -5.28
N LEU A 86 6.70 15.20 -6.13
CA LEU A 86 5.37 14.95 -6.67
C LEU A 86 5.38 13.64 -7.46
N LEU A 87 4.27 12.92 -7.41
CA LEU A 87 4.08 11.67 -8.12
C LEU A 87 3.75 11.97 -9.59
N PRO A 88 4.16 11.11 -10.53
CA PRO A 88 3.77 11.26 -11.93
C PRO A 88 2.26 11.09 -12.09
N MET A 89 1.69 11.71 -13.11
CA MET A 89 0.30 11.45 -13.49
C MET A 89 0.12 10.00 -13.92
N PRO A 90 -0.97 9.31 -13.47
CA PRO A 90 -1.26 7.94 -13.86
C PRO A 90 -1.62 7.80 -15.34
N VAL A 91 -2.19 8.84 -15.92
CA VAL A 91 -2.46 9.01 -17.34
C VAL A 91 -2.34 10.48 -17.70
N GLN A 92 -1.87 10.78 -18.92
CA GLN A 92 -1.82 12.16 -19.42
C GLN A 92 -3.22 12.53 -19.92
N GLY A 93 -3.87 13.49 -19.28
CA GLY A 93 -5.24 13.89 -19.62
C GLY A 93 -5.69 15.12 -18.84
N ASN A 94 -6.92 15.58 -19.11
CA ASN A 94 -7.50 16.73 -18.43
C ASN A 94 -8.30 16.29 -17.21
N ILE A 95 -8.09 16.92 -16.06
CA ILE A 95 -8.90 16.68 -14.86
C ILE A 95 -10.26 17.32 -15.11
N SER A 96 -11.30 16.47 -15.22
CA SER A 96 -12.69 16.91 -15.45
C SER A 96 -13.49 17.05 -14.16
N SER A 97 -13.09 16.34 -13.10
CA SER A 97 -13.72 16.41 -11.80
C SER A 97 -12.71 16.32 -10.67
N GLU A 98 -12.88 17.18 -9.69
CA GLU A 98 -11.97 17.31 -8.57
C GLU A 98 -12.45 16.52 -7.33
N PHE A 99 -11.54 16.29 -6.40
CA PHE A 99 -11.79 15.74 -5.08
C PHE A 99 -12.71 16.66 -4.26
N GLY A 100 -13.63 16.08 -3.49
CA GLY A 100 -14.45 16.83 -2.54
C GLY A 100 -15.96 16.74 -2.83
N GLN A 101 -16.72 17.65 -2.21
CA GLN A 101 -18.18 17.67 -2.35
C GLN A 101 -18.59 18.11 -3.75
N ARG A 102 -19.38 17.29 -4.44
CA ARG A 102 -19.92 17.62 -5.77
C ARG A 102 -21.35 17.08 -5.95
N LEU A 103 -22.07 17.64 -6.90
CA LEU A 103 -23.29 17.01 -7.42
C LEU A 103 -22.87 15.85 -8.34
N HIS A 104 -23.25 14.63 -7.97
CA HIS A 104 -22.91 13.46 -8.79
C HIS A 104 -23.52 13.60 -10.19
N PRO A 105 -22.75 13.44 -11.28
CA PRO A 105 -23.23 13.75 -12.63
C PRO A 105 -24.45 12.89 -13.04
N ILE A 106 -24.46 11.61 -12.69
CA ILE A 106 -25.52 10.66 -13.01
C ILE A 106 -26.64 10.67 -11.96
N LEU A 107 -26.27 10.49 -10.68
CA LEU A 107 -27.26 10.33 -9.58
C LEU A 107 -27.94 11.64 -9.18
N LYS A 108 -27.40 12.81 -9.59
CA LYS A 108 -27.90 14.15 -9.26
C LYS A 108 -28.08 14.40 -7.75
N GLN A 109 -27.23 13.77 -6.93
CA GLN A 109 -27.19 13.90 -5.48
C GLN A 109 -25.88 14.49 -5.03
N GLN A 110 -25.88 15.20 -3.89
CA GLN A 110 -24.65 15.65 -3.25
C GLN A 110 -23.85 14.43 -2.75
N GLN A 111 -22.62 14.28 -3.25
CA GLN A 111 -21.76 13.16 -2.90
C GLN A 111 -20.32 13.67 -2.74
N HIS A 112 -19.59 13.06 -1.81
CA HIS A 112 -18.16 13.30 -1.69
C HIS A 112 -17.41 12.46 -2.72
N HIS A 113 -16.62 13.11 -3.57
CA HIS A 113 -15.73 12.46 -4.53
C HIS A 113 -14.38 12.17 -3.89
N ASN A 114 -14.04 10.90 -3.71
CA ASN A 114 -12.82 10.47 -3.00
C ASN A 114 -11.56 10.51 -3.88
N GLY A 115 -11.68 10.95 -5.12
CA GLY A 115 -10.59 10.98 -6.09
C GLY A 115 -10.66 12.17 -7.04
N ILE A 116 -10.03 12.00 -8.19
CA ILE A 116 -10.15 12.89 -9.35
C ILE A 116 -10.52 12.06 -10.58
N ASP A 117 -11.24 12.66 -11.50
CA ASP A 117 -11.56 12.06 -12.80
C ASP A 117 -10.70 12.70 -13.89
N ILE A 118 -9.92 11.88 -14.60
CA ILE A 118 -9.00 12.31 -15.66
C ILE A 118 -9.55 11.82 -17.00
N VAL A 119 -10.05 12.73 -17.80
CA VAL A 119 -10.58 12.42 -19.14
C VAL A 119 -9.43 12.22 -20.11
N GLU A 120 -9.49 11.07 -20.79
CA GLU A 120 -8.58 10.73 -21.87
C GLU A 120 -9.26 9.69 -22.78
N LYS A 121 -8.69 9.47 -23.96
CA LYS A 121 -9.20 8.51 -24.95
C LYS A 121 -9.25 7.11 -24.37
N GLU A 122 -10.36 6.40 -24.60
CA GLU A 122 -10.50 4.99 -24.26
C GLU A 122 -9.38 4.15 -24.86
N GLY A 123 -8.80 3.24 -24.06
CA GLY A 123 -7.65 2.43 -24.45
C GLY A 123 -6.28 3.08 -24.18
N THR A 124 -6.23 4.33 -23.70
CA THR A 124 -4.96 4.98 -23.30
C THR A 124 -4.35 4.24 -22.10
N PRO A 125 -3.04 3.92 -22.13
CA PRO A 125 -2.39 3.20 -21.04
C PRO A 125 -2.43 3.95 -19.70
N VAL A 126 -2.84 3.25 -18.65
CA VAL A 126 -2.83 3.71 -17.26
C VAL A 126 -1.62 3.12 -16.54
N LYS A 127 -0.85 3.97 -15.86
CA LYS A 127 0.39 3.59 -15.17
C LYS A 127 0.27 3.76 -13.67
N THR A 128 0.91 2.85 -12.91
CA THR A 128 1.03 3.05 -11.46
C THR A 128 1.94 4.25 -11.16
N VAL A 129 1.55 5.02 -10.15
CA VAL A 129 2.26 6.24 -9.74
C VAL A 129 3.43 5.99 -8.79
N LEU A 130 3.50 4.79 -8.19
CA LEU A 130 4.56 4.35 -7.26
C LEU A 130 4.81 2.85 -7.37
N ASP A 131 5.94 2.40 -6.84
CA ASP A 131 6.20 0.98 -6.56
C ASP A 131 5.16 0.46 -5.55
N GLY A 132 4.71 -0.78 -5.73
CA GLY A 132 3.74 -1.36 -4.81
C GLY A 132 3.37 -2.80 -5.13
N VAL A 133 2.39 -3.30 -4.37
CA VAL A 133 1.79 -4.63 -4.57
C VAL A 133 0.32 -4.44 -4.87
N VAL A 134 -0.17 -5.10 -5.90
CA VAL A 134 -1.58 -5.11 -6.27
C VAL A 134 -2.38 -5.81 -5.16
N GLU A 135 -3.22 -5.06 -4.47
CA GLU A 135 -4.02 -5.56 -3.36
C GLU A 135 -5.35 -6.16 -3.82
N LEU A 136 -5.96 -5.56 -4.85
CA LEU A 136 -7.25 -5.98 -5.38
C LEU A 136 -7.30 -5.75 -6.89
N VAL A 137 -7.83 -6.72 -7.61
CA VAL A 137 -8.31 -6.60 -8.99
C VAL A 137 -9.75 -7.09 -9.03
N GLY A 138 -10.67 -6.25 -9.46
CA GLY A 138 -12.08 -6.63 -9.44
C GLY A 138 -12.97 -5.74 -10.28
N TYR A 139 -14.26 -6.08 -10.25
CA TYR A 139 -15.33 -5.31 -10.85
C TYR A 139 -16.33 -4.89 -9.77
N ASP A 140 -16.66 -3.61 -9.76
CA ASP A 140 -17.73 -3.03 -8.93
C ASP A 140 -18.75 -2.32 -9.82
N LYS A 141 -20.00 -2.21 -9.35
CA LYS A 141 -21.06 -1.56 -10.15
C LYS A 141 -20.84 -0.07 -10.33
N GLU A 142 -20.24 0.58 -9.33
CA GLU A 142 -19.92 2.01 -9.36
C GLU A 142 -18.59 2.24 -10.07
N PHE A 143 -17.53 1.58 -9.63
CA PHE A 143 -16.16 1.78 -10.12
C PHE A 143 -15.82 1.02 -11.42
N GLY A 144 -16.67 0.09 -11.86
CA GLY A 144 -16.35 -0.76 -13.01
C GLY A 144 -15.15 -1.67 -12.74
N ASN A 145 -14.34 -1.92 -13.75
CA ASN A 145 -13.08 -2.61 -13.58
C ASN A 145 -12.12 -1.71 -12.80
N MET A 146 -11.58 -2.24 -11.70
CA MET A 146 -10.72 -1.47 -10.80
C MET A 146 -9.49 -2.26 -10.37
N VAL A 147 -8.43 -1.51 -10.08
CA VAL A 147 -7.20 -2.00 -9.49
C VAL A 147 -6.90 -1.15 -8.25
N ARG A 148 -6.61 -1.81 -7.12
CA ARG A 148 -6.09 -1.17 -5.92
C ARG A 148 -4.66 -1.62 -5.70
N ILE A 149 -3.77 -0.66 -5.47
CA ILE A 149 -2.34 -0.93 -5.25
C ILE A 149 -1.95 -0.36 -3.89
N ARG A 150 -1.37 -1.23 -3.06
CA ARG A 150 -0.79 -0.84 -1.77
C ARG A 150 0.68 -0.47 -1.98
N HIS A 151 1.01 0.74 -1.57
CA HIS A 151 2.38 1.26 -1.55
C HIS A 151 2.89 1.30 -0.11
N GLY A 152 4.15 1.46 0.09
CA GLY A 152 4.70 1.60 1.45
C GLY A 152 4.13 2.79 2.24
N ASN A 153 4.34 2.80 3.55
CA ASN A 153 4.01 3.93 4.44
C ASN A 153 2.50 4.26 4.53
N GLY A 154 1.61 3.25 4.46
CA GLY A 154 0.16 3.44 4.58
C GLY A 154 -0.49 4.15 3.38
N LEU A 155 0.20 4.20 2.24
CA LEU A 155 -0.33 4.79 1.01
C LEU A 155 -0.94 3.70 0.13
N THR A 156 -2.15 3.96 -0.38
CA THR A 156 -2.86 3.09 -1.32
C THR A 156 -3.42 3.95 -2.46
N THR A 157 -3.40 3.44 -3.68
CA THR A 157 -4.01 4.10 -4.84
C THR A 157 -5.09 3.21 -5.46
N VAL A 158 -6.14 3.83 -5.99
CA VAL A 158 -7.24 3.17 -6.70
C VAL A 158 -7.30 3.71 -8.11
N TYR A 159 -7.45 2.81 -9.07
CA TYR A 159 -7.61 3.09 -10.51
C TYR A 159 -8.90 2.43 -10.95
N ALA A 160 -9.89 3.19 -11.39
CA ALA A 160 -11.22 2.67 -11.72
C ALA A 160 -11.70 3.11 -13.10
N HIS A 161 -12.85 2.59 -13.52
CA HIS A 161 -13.47 2.69 -14.84
C HIS A 161 -12.59 2.14 -15.97
N LEU A 162 -11.66 1.22 -15.64
CA LEU A 162 -10.72 0.65 -16.60
C LEU A 162 -11.46 -0.17 -17.68
N LYS A 163 -10.93 -0.14 -18.92
CA LYS A 163 -11.37 -1.03 -19.99
C LYS A 163 -10.72 -2.40 -19.81
N ASP A 164 -9.41 -2.44 -19.81
CA ASP A 164 -8.61 -3.64 -19.67
C ASP A 164 -7.74 -3.53 -18.41
N VAL A 165 -7.49 -4.67 -17.75
CA VAL A 165 -6.60 -4.81 -16.61
C VAL A 165 -5.52 -5.81 -16.96
N TYR A 166 -4.24 -5.44 -16.74
CA TYR A 166 -3.08 -6.24 -17.14
C TYR A 166 -2.31 -6.83 -15.97
N VAL A 167 -2.75 -6.58 -14.75
CA VAL A 167 -2.12 -7.06 -13.51
C VAL A 167 -3.04 -8.01 -12.75
N ARG A 168 -2.47 -8.77 -11.83
CA ARG A 168 -3.18 -9.70 -10.94
C ARG A 168 -2.96 -9.31 -9.48
N GLU A 169 -3.83 -9.77 -8.60
CA GLU A 169 -3.64 -9.64 -7.15
C GLU A 169 -2.30 -10.25 -6.73
N GLN A 170 -1.67 -9.63 -5.74
CA GLN A 170 -0.36 -9.97 -5.19
C GLN A 170 0.82 -9.73 -6.16
N GLU A 171 0.59 -9.17 -7.33
CA GLU A 171 1.67 -8.81 -8.25
C GLU A 171 2.43 -7.56 -7.77
N THR A 172 3.76 -7.63 -7.81
CA THR A 172 4.62 -6.48 -7.51
C THR A 172 4.79 -5.63 -8.76
N VAL A 173 4.49 -4.36 -8.67
CA VAL A 173 4.59 -3.39 -9.77
C VAL A 173 5.55 -2.27 -9.43
N LYS A 174 6.27 -1.77 -10.44
CA LYS A 174 7.17 -0.62 -10.34
C LYS A 174 6.50 0.64 -10.85
N GLN A 175 6.86 1.80 -10.30
CA GLN A 175 6.41 3.11 -10.80
C GLN A 175 6.51 3.19 -12.32
N GLY A 176 5.43 3.63 -12.96
CA GLY A 176 5.35 3.73 -14.42
C GLY A 176 4.96 2.43 -15.15
N PHE A 177 4.78 1.31 -14.43
CA PHE A 177 4.28 0.07 -15.01
C PHE A 177 2.83 0.23 -15.49
N ILE A 178 2.51 -0.28 -16.69
CA ILE A 178 1.16 -0.21 -17.26
C ILE A 178 0.29 -1.29 -16.58
N ILE A 179 -0.74 -0.85 -15.85
CA ILE A 179 -1.65 -1.71 -15.08
C ILE A 179 -2.97 -1.98 -15.78
N GLY A 180 -3.29 -1.20 -16.82
CA GLY A 180 -4.52 -1.30 -17.58
C GLY A 180 -4.68 -0.16 -18.58
N THR A 181 -5.89 0.05 -19.05
CA THR A 181 -6.24 1.12 -20.01
C THR A 181 -7.45 1.91 -19.53
N VAL A 182 -7.50 3.19 -19.91
CA VAL A 182 -8.68 4.05 -19.71
C VAL A 182 -9.91 3.42 -20.35
N GLY A 183 -11.01 3.43 -19.64
CA GLY A 183 -12.26 2.87 -20.11
C GLY A 183 -13.49 3.72 -19.76
N ASN A 184 -14.64 3.06 -19.82
CA ASN A 184 -15.95 3.63 -19.51
C ASN A 184 -16.83 2.57 -18.84
N THR A 185 -16.24 1.79 -17.91
CA THR A 185 -16.92 0.70 -17.20
C THR A 185 -17.51 1.17 -15.89
N GLY A 186 -18.55 0.47 -15.38
CA GLY A 186 -19.25 0.87 -14.16
C GLY A 186 -20.18 2.08 -14.37
N LEU A 187 -20.30 2.93 -13.34
CA LEU A 187 -21.14 4.11 -13.35
C LEU A 187 -20.38 5.31 -13.94
N SER A 188 -20.23 5.34 -15.26
CA SER A 188 -19.47 6.34 -16.00
C SER A 188 -20.24 6.81 -17.25
N GLU A 189 -20.22 8.11 -17.56
CA GLU A 189 -20.87 8.69 -18.76
C GLU A 189 -19.93 8.76 -19.95
N THR A 190 -18.64 8.97 -19.71
CA THR A 190 -17.61 9.17 -20.73
C THR A 190 -16.33 8.46 -20.36
N ALA A 191 -15.46 8.17 -21.33
CA ALA A 191 -14.18 7.55 -21.07
C ALA A 191 -13.30 8.44 -20.19
N HIS A 192 -12.93 7.94 -19.03
CA HIS A 192 -12.03 8.60 -18.08
C HIS A 192 -11.39 7.59 -17.14
N LEU A 193 -10.33 8.00 -16.45
CA LEU A 193 -9.76 7.31 -15.30
C LEU A 193 -10.27 7.99 -14.03
N HIS A 194 -10.95 7.26 -13.16
CA HIS A 194 -11.15 7.67 -11.78
C HIS A 194 -9.93 7.23 -10.95
N PHE A 195 -9.29 8.18 -10.26
CA PHE A 195 -8.05 7.96 -9.54
C PHE A 195 -8.15 8.47 -8.10
N GLU A 196 -7.86 7.59 -7.13
CA GLU A 196 -7.87 7.95 -5.71
C GLU A 196 -6.52 7.73 -5.06
N ILE A 197 -6.22 8.54 -4.04
CA ILE A 197 -5.09 8.36 -3.12
C ILE A 197 -5.64 8.25 -1.70
N TRP A 198 -5.23 7.18 -1.02
CA TRP A 198 -5.59 6.91 0.37
C TRP A 198 -4.34 6.92 1.23
N LYS A 199 -4.35 7.67 2.33
CA LYS A 199 -3.27 7.73 3.31
C LYS A 199 -3.80 7.31 4.68
N ASP A 200 -3.24 6.22 5.22
CA ASP A 200 -3.64 5.66 6.52
C ASP A 200 -5.17 5.45 6.64
N GLY A 201 -5.80 4.94 5.55
CA GLY A 201 -7.22 4.65 5.46
C GLY A 201 -8.13 5.86 5.23
N LYS A 202 -7.59 7.03 4.92
CA LYS A 202 -8.35 8.25 4.60
C LYS A 202 -8.07 8.69 3.17
N ALA A 203 -9.14 9.00 2.43
CA ALA A 203 -9.00 9.58 1.09
C ALA A 203 -8.38 10.98 1.19
N GLU A 204 -7.40 11.25 0.36
CA GLU A 204 -6.74 12.56 0.23
C GLU A 204 -6.87 13.09 -1.20
N ASP A 205 -6.89 14.40 -1.34
CA ASP A 205 -6.93 15.07 -2.63
C ASP A 205 -5.69 14.72 -3.47
N PRO A 206 -5.86 13.96 -4.60
CA PRO A 206 -4.74 13.52 -5.42
C PRO A 206 -3.91 14.65 -6.02
N ARG A 207 -4.49 15.83 -6.23
CA ARG A 207 -3.76 17.00 -6.78
C ARG A 207 -2.63 17.48 -5.88
N LYS A 208 -2.72 17.21 -4.57
CA LYS A 208 -1.64 17.54 -3.62
C LYS A 208 -0.45 16.59 -3.72
N TRP A 209 -0.60 15.49 -4.44
CA TRP A 209 0.39 14.45 -4.59
C TRP A 209 0.98 14.37 -5.99
N LEU A 210 0.20 14.72 -7.01
CA LEU A 210 0.54 14.55 -8.42
C LEU A 210 1.26 15.78 -8.98
N ASP A 211 2.24 15.54 -9.86
CA ASP A 211 2.83 16.58 -10.71
C ASP A 211 1.91 16.84 -11.90
N THR A 212 1.12 17.92 -11.79
CA THR A 212 0.20 18.34 -12.84
C THR A 212 0.85 19.29 -13.84
N SER A 213 2.16 19.57 -13.72
CA SER A 213 2.86 20.58 -14.56
C SER A 213 3.04 20.14 -16.02
N ASP A 214 3.06 18.82 -16.28
CA ASP A 214 3.21 18.30 -17.64
C ASP A 214 1.95 18.43 -18.52
N GLY A 215 0.75 18.54 -17.91
CA GLY A 215 -0.51 18.74 -18.63
C GLY A 215 -0.66 20.15 -19.21
N ALA A 216 -0.01 21.14 -18.61
CA ALA A 216 -0.14 22.56 -19.01
C ALA A 216 0.72 22.97 -20.23
N ARG A 217 1.59 22.09 -20.73
CA ARG A 217 2.52 22.41 -21.84
C ARG A 217 1.99 22.06 -23.25
N ARG A 218 0.74 21.61 -23.37
CA ARG A 218 0.16 21.14 -24.65
C ARG A 218 -1.10 21.89 -25.09
N THR A 219 -1.29 23.12 -24.61
CA THR A 219 -2.33 24.04 -25.15
C THR A 219 -1.72 25.05 -26.07
#